data_841bb1c111731242cb9aa3bb1f57029b
#
_entry.id   841bb1c111731242cb9aa3bb1f57029b
#
_cell.length_a   1.000
_cell.length_b   1.000
_cell.length_c   1.000
_cell.angle_alpha   90.00
_cell.angle_beta   90.00
_cell.angle_gamma   90.00
#
_symmetry.space_group_name_H-M   'P 1'
#
loop_
_entity.id
_entity.type
_entity.pdbx_description
1 polymer ?
#
loop_
_entity_poly.entity_id
_entity_poly.type
_entity_poly.pdbx_seq_one_letter_code
_entity_poly.pdbx_strand_id
1 'polypeptide(L)'
;DVYPKDINGAIAEGLGSLEGWEVVVAGIKDPEQGLPDKLLKRADVLIWWGHKRHGIVRDKLVEKIVKRVKEDGMGFISLHSSHFAKPNKALMGTECSWGAYEGDSTTLKVTVKDPNHPIAKGVKEFTIDHSERYSEPYAVPEPEAVPFEGVHTLKDGREDPSRIGLCWTVGKGKFFYFQAGHETNPVYFDENVRQIMRNAVEWAAPAKK
;
A
#
# COMPACT_ATOMS: atom_id res chain seq x y z
N ASP A 1 -6.89 17.42 13.03
CA ASP A 1 -6.18 16.27 12.49
C ASP A 1 -7.05 15.56 11.45
N VAL A 2 -6.48 15.28 10.26
CA VAL A 2 -7.18 14.58 9.17
C VAL A 2 -7.54 13.15 9.61
N TYR A 3 -6.66 12.50 10.35
CA TYR A 3 -6.83 11.15 10.84
C TYR A 3 -6.84 11.09 12.38
N PRO A 4 -7.99 11.21 13.04
CA PRO A 4 -8.10 11.25 14.50
C PRO A 4 -7.58 9.99 15.22
N LYS A 5 -7.61 8.84 14.53
CA LYS A 5 -7.11 7.53 15.00
C LYS A 5 -5.85 7.09 14.26
N ASP A 6 -5.07 8.07 13.73
CA ASP A 6 -4.00 7.87 12.75
C ASP A 6 -4.46 7.19 11.44
N ILE A 7 -3.53 7.02 10.50
CA ILE A 7 -3.83 6.39 9.21
C ILE A 7 -4.07 4.88 9.38
N ASN A 8 -3.34 4.22 10.27
CA ASN A 8 -3.54 2.79 10.51
C ASN A 8 -4.96 2.52 11.05
N GLY A 9 -5.45 3.41 11.92
CA GLY A 9 -6.83 3.36 12.42
C GLY A 9 -7.88 3.57 11.33
N ALA A 10 -7.65 4.52 10.41
CA ALA A 10 -8.55 4.78 9.28
C ALA A 10 -8.59 3.61 8.29
N ILE A 11 -7.43 3.00 8.01
CA ILE A 11 -7.36 1.78 7.18
C ILE A 11 -8.10 0.63 7.85
N ALA A 12 -7.87 0.41 9.15
CA ALA A 12 -8.55 -0.64 9.91
C ALA A 12 -10.08 -0.45 9.92
N GLU A 13 -10.55 0.80 10.06
CA GLU A 13 -11.97 1.14 9.96
C GLU A 13 -12.55 0.76 8.59
N GLY A 14 -11.85 1.11 7.50
CA GLY A 14 -12.24 0.76 6.13
C GLY A 14 -12.29 -0.74 5.86
N LEU A 15 -11.50 -1.52 6.60
CA LEU A 15 -11.47 -3.00 6.52
C LEU A 15 -12.49 -3.69 7.43
N GLY A 16 -13.12 -2.95 8.34
CA GLY A 16 -14.03 -3.53 9.35
C GLY A 16 -15.26 -4.23 8.79
N SER A 17 -15.57 -4.04 7.50
CA SER A 17 -16.67 -4.73 6.80
C SER A 17 -16.26 -6.07 6.15
N LEU A 18 -14.98 -6.47 6.22
CA LEU A 18 -14.52 -7.75 5.69
C LEU A 18 -14.90 -8.89 6.63
N GLU A 19 -15.86 -9.71 6.21
CA GLU A 19 -16.30 -10.88 6.97
C GLU A 19 -15.19 -11.93 7.07
N GLY A 20 -15.04 -12.51 8.25
CA GLY A 20 -14.07 -13.57 8.51
C GLY A 20 -12.62 -13.08 8.70
N TRP A 21 -12.39 -11.77 8.77
CA TRP A 21 -11.09 -11.19 9.03
C TRP A 21 -10.99 -10.57 10.43
N GLU A 22 -9.85 -10.77 11.06
CA GLU A 22 -9.44 -10.02 12.25
C GLU A 22 -8.44 -8.96 11.82
N VAL A 23 -8.75 -7.69 12.07
CA VAL A 23 -7.87 -6.56 11.79
C VAL A 23 -7.17 -6.13 13.07
N VAL A 24 -5.84 -6.16 13.08
CA VAL A 24 -5.01 -5.74 14.21
C VAL A 24 -4.20 -4.52 13.80
N VAL A 25 -4.36 -3.42 14.52
CA VAL A 25 -3.56 -2.20 14.34
C VAL A 25 -2.30 -2.31 15.20
N ALA A 26 -1.16 -2.01 14.59
CA ALA A 26 0.15 -2.03 15.25
C ALA A 26 0.98 -0.83 14.80
N GLY A 27 1.79 -0.31 15.72
CA GLY A 27 2.63 0.86 15.48
C GLY A 27 4.11 0.60 15.78
N ILE A 28 4.99 1.33 15.12
CA ILE A 28 6.45 1.19 15.29
C ILE A 28 6.94 1.49 16.72
N LYS A 29 6.12 2.20 17.51
CA LYS A 29 6.41 2.51 18.92
C LYS A 29 5.95 1.41 19.87
N ASP A 30 5.15 0.46 19.40
CA ASP A 30 4.67 -0.66 20.21
C ASP A 30 5.82 -1.64 20.50
N PRO A 31 5.69 -2.51 21.51
CA PRO A 31 6.67 -3.56 21.78
C PRO A 31 6.98 -4.36 20.50
N GLU A 32 8.26 -4.71 20.33
CA GLU A 32 8.76 -5.39 19.13
C GLU A 32 8.42 -4.68 17.81
N GLN A 33 8.32 -3.34 17.85
CA GLN A 33 7.91 -2.49 16.72
C GLN A 33 6.54 -2.88 16.14
N GLY A 34 5.62 -3.31 17.00
CA GLY A 34 4.26 -3.65 16.67
C GLY A 34 4.07 -5.02 16.04
N LEU A 35 5.14 -5.76 15.77
CA LEU A 35 5.08 -7.06 15.11
C LEU A 35 5.81 -8.17 15.91
N PRO A 36 5.30 -8.51 17.11
CA PRO A 36 5.82 -9.66 17.85
C PRO A 36 5.64 -10.95 17.04
N ASP A 37 6.54 -11.92 17.27
CA ASP A 37 6.54 -13.19 16.53
C ASP A 37 5.17 -13.88 16.51
N LYS A 38 4.45 -13.84 17.63
CA LYS A 38 3.12 -14.44 17.72
C LYS A 38 2.12 -13.80 16.75
N LEU A 39 2.16 -12.48 16.59
CA LEU A 39 1.30 -11.75 15.67
C LEU A 39 1.72 -12.00 14.22
N LEU A 40 3.02 -11.83 13.93
CA LEU A 40 3.54 -12.00 12.57
C LEU A 40 3.34 -13.42 12.03
N LYS A 41 3.43 -14.46 12.88
CA LYS A 41 3.18 -15.84 12.48
C LYS A 41 1.75 -16.13 12.06
N ARG A 42 0.78 -15.44 12.64
CA ARG A 42 -0.65 -15.65 12.34
C ARG A 42 -1.19 -14.70 11.26
N ALA A 43 -0.44 -13.67 10.88
CA ALA A 43 -0.86 -12.73 9.87
C ALA A 43 -0.91 -13.39 8.49
N ASP A 44 -2.04 -13.28 7.80
CA ASP A 44 -2.21 -13.69 6.41
C ASP A 44 -1.84 -12.54 5.46
N VAL A 45 -2.08 -11.29 5.86
CA VAL A 45 -1.73 -10.08 5.11
C VAL A 45 -1.14 -9.04 6.05
N LEU A 46 -0.05 -8.43 5.65
CA LEU A 46 0.55 -7.28 6.33
C LEU A 46 0.38 -6.03 5.48
N ILE A 47 -0.36 -5.05 5.99
CA ILE A 47 -0.49 -3.74 5.38
C ILE A 47 0.52 -2.80 6.05
N TRP A 48 1.35 -2.15 5.24
CA TRP A 48 2.38 -1.23 5.72
C TRP A 48 2.12 0.17 5.21
N TRP A 49 1.85 1.07 6.15
CA TRP A 49 1.91 2.50 5.92
C TRP A 49 3.02 3.12 6.77
N GLY A 50 3.79 4.02 6.18
CA GLY A 50 4.83 4.76 6.90
C GLY A 50 5.34 5.91 6.04
N HIS A 51 5.54 7.09 6.65
CA HIS A 51 6.02 8.29 5.96
C HIS A 51 7.43 8.68 6.41
N LYS A 52 7.75 8.48 7.67
CA LYS A 52 9.05 8.83 8.27
C LYS A 52 9.66 7.63 8.99
N ARG A 53 10.94 7.77 9.34
CA ARG A 53 11.66 6.78 10.17
C ARG A 53 11.77 5.39 9.53
N HIS A 54 11.76 5.30 8.21
CA HIS A 54 11.89 4.01 7.51
C HIS A 54 13.15 3.23 7.93
N GLY A 55 14.24 3.94 8.24
CA GLY A 55 15.51 3.37 8.64
C GLY A 55 15.55 2.71 10.03
N ILE A 56 14.60 3.05 10.95
CA ILE A 56 14.63 2.52 12.32
C ILE A 56 14.03 1.11 12.45
N VAL A 57 13.40 0.60 11.40
CA VAL A 57 12.91 -0.78 11.38
C VAL A 57 14.09 -1.73 11.53
N ARG A 58 14.03 -2.60 12.54
CA ARG A 58 15.12 -3.53 12.84
C ARG A 58 15.31 -4.54 11.72
N ASP A 59 16.53 -4.77 11.29
CA ASP A 59 16.85 -5.68 10.18
C ASP A 59 16.32 -7.10 10.43
N LYS A 60 16.43 -7.60 11.67
CA LYS A 60 15.86 -8.89 12.07
C LYS A 60 14.33 -8.96 11.87
N LEU A 61 13.62 -7.86 12.04
CA LEU A 61 12.17 -7.81 11.75
C LEU A 61 11.92 -7.82 10.23
N VAL A 62 12.73 -7.09 9.47
CA VAL A 62 12.68 -7.10 7.99
C VAL A 62 12.91 -8.52 7.47
N GLU A 63 13.92 -9.22 7.94
CA GLU A 63 14.20 -10.61 7.57
C GLU A 63 13.00 -11.53 7.84
N LYS A 64 12.36 -11.40 9.00
CA LYS A 64 11.16 -12.17 9.34
C LYS A 64 9.99 -11.87 8.38
N ILE A 65 9.75 -10.60 8.06
CA ILE A 65 8.70 -10.19 7.10
C ILE A 65 9.00 -10.79 5.73
N VAL A 66 10.22 -10.62 5.23
CA VAL A 66 10.65 -11.16 3.93
C VAL A 66 10.47 -12.67 3.87
N LYS A 67 10.86 -13.37 4.92
CA LYS A 67 10.67 -14.82 5.03
C LYS A 67 9.18 -15.20 4.98
N ARG A 68 8.33 -14.51 5.77
CA ARG A 68 6.88 -14.76 5.78
C ARG A 68 6.25 -14.57 4.40
N VAL A 69 6.66 -13.53 3.68
CA VAL A 69 6.16 -13.29 2.31
C VAL A 69 6.68 -14.37 1.36
N LYS A 70 8.00 -14.54 1.28
CA LYS A 70 8.61 -15.40 0.25
C LYS A 70 8.38 -16.89 0.46
N GLU A 71 8.41 -17.37 1.71
CA GLU A 71 8.37 -18.80 2.01
C GLU A 71 6.98 -19.27 2.44
N ASP A 72 6.23 -18.45 3.18
CA ASP A 72 4.95 -18.86 3.77
C ASP A 72 3.74 -18.28 3.01
N GLY A 73 3.96 -17.35 2.07
CA GLY A 73 2.91 -16.80 1.22
C GLY A 73 2.09 -15.68 1.87
N MET A 74 2.57 -15.06 2.96
CA MET A 74 1.91 -13.89 3.54
C MET A 74 1.83 -12.77 2.50
N GLY A 75 0.64 -12.17 2.34
CA GLY A 75 0.48 -11.00 1.49
C GLY A 75 1.14 -9.76 2.07
N PHE A 76 1.65 -8.88 1.22
CA PHE A 76 2.21 -7.60 1.62
C PHE A 76 1.57 -6.46 0.81
N ILE A 77 0.97 -5.50 1.50
CA ILE A 77 0.38 -4.31 0.90
C ILE A 77 1.17 -3.10 1.36
N SER A 78 1.78 -2.39 0.43
CA SER A 78 2.59 -1.19 0.70
C SER A 78 1.85 0.04 0.22
N LEU A 79 1.75 1.05 1.08
CA LEU A 79 0.93 2.22 0.83
C LEU A 79 1.79 3.49 0.77
N HIS A 80 1.61 4.27 -0.28
CA HIS A 80 2.15 5.60 -0.44
C HIS A 80 3.68 5.66 -0.18
N SER A 81 4.15 6.48 0.75
CA SER A 81 5.56 6.65 1.10
C SER A 81 6.22 5.40 1.70
N SER A 82 5.46 4.33 1.96
CA SER A 82 6.00 3.04 2.38
C SER A 82 6.94 2.39 1.38
N HIS A 83 6.98 2.87 0.14
CA HIS A 83 7.97 2.43 -0.85
C HIS A 83 9.42 2.55 -0.33
N PHE A 84 9.70 3.52 0.55
CA PHE A 84 11.01 3.67 1.20
C PHE A 84 11.24 2.75 2.41
N ALA A 85 10.22 2.06 2.90
CA ALA A 85 10.37 1.18 4.05
C ALA A 85 11.33 0.02 3.77
N LYS A 86 12.17 -0.34 4.74
CA LYS A 86 13.12 -1.44 4.60
C LYS A 86 12.48 -2.75 4.10
N PRO A 87 11.30 -3.22 4.64
CA PRO A 87 10.69 -4.43 4.11
C PRO A 87 10.25 -4.29 2.64
N ASN A 88 9.76 -3.11 2.21
CA ASN A 88 9.41 -2.85 0.82
C ASN A 88 10.64 -3.03 -0.09
N LYS A 89 11.73 -2.35 0.22
CA LYS A 89 12.99 -2.45 -0.54
C LYS A 89 13.54 -3.87 -0.56
N ALA A 90 13.51 -4.57 0.56
CA ALA A 90 13.99 -5.95 0.65
C ALA A 90 13.16 -6.95 -0.15
N LEU A 91 11.85 -6.71 -0.29
CA LEU A 91 10.96 -7.53 -1.12
C LEU A 91 11.15 -7.24 -2.61
N MET A 92 11.30 -5.97 -2.98
CA MET A 92 11.49 -5.54 -4.37
C MET A 92 12.92 -5.70 -4.88
N GLY A 93 13.92 -5.71 -3.98
CA GLY A 93 15.33 -5.82 -4.35
C GLY A 93 15.91 -4.54 -4.99
N THR A 94 15.28 -3.39 -4.79
CA THR A 94 15.68 -2.09 -5.35
C THR A 94 15.54 -0.98 -4.32
N GLU A 95 15.95 0.24 -4.67
CA GLU A 95 15.76 1.41 -3.82
C GLU A 95 14.32 1.92 -3.78
N CYS A 96 13.47 1.45 -4.67
CA CYS A 96 12.05 1.81 -4.75
C CYS A 96 11.82 3.33 -4.79
N SER A 97 12.70 4.07 -5.45
CA SER A 97 12.58 5.51 -5.62
C SER A 97 11.68 5.86 -6.81
N TRP A 98 10.96 6.96 -6.70
CA TRP A 98 10.25 7.58 -7.80
C TRP A 98 11.14 8.66 -8.48
N GLY A 99 10.82 9.00 -9.71
CA GLY A 99 11.56 9.98 -10.48
C GLY A 99 11.50 11.40 -9.90
N ALA A 100 10.34 11.78 -9.37
CA ALA A 100 10.17 13.04 -8.64
C ALA A 100 9.06 12.91 -7.57
N TYR A 101 9.13 13.83 -6.62
CA TYR A 101 8.17 14.00 -5.53
C TYR A 101 7.68 15.43 -5.53
N GLU A 102 6.38 15.65 -5.38
CA GLU A 102 5.82 16.98 -5.24
C GLU A 102 4.75 16.93 -4.14
N GLY A 103 5.07 17.58 -3.03
CA GLY A 103 4.15 17.68 -1.89
C GLY A 103 2.92 18.50 -2.25
N ASP A 104 1.87 18.22 -1.56
CA ASP A 104 0.56 18.87 -1.47
C ASP A 104 -0.08 19.47 -2.71
N SER A 105 -1.31 19.03 -2.92
CA SER A 105 -2.33 19.65 -3.75
C SER A 105 -2.21 19.44 -5.27
N THR A 106 -1.92 18.22 -5.67
CA THR A 106 -2.37 17.77 -6.98
C THR A 106 -3.74 17.10 -6.86
N THR A 107 -4.58 17.27 -7.86
CA THR A 107 -5.76 16.41 -8.05
C THR A 107 -5.31 15.14 -8.74
N LEU A 108 -5.70 13.99 -8.22
CA LEU A 108 -5.39 12.70 -8.83
C LEU A 108 -6.67 12.05 -9.38
N LYS A 109 -6.75 11.96 -10.69
CA LYS A 109 -7.77 11.15 -11.35
C LYS A 109 -7.27 9.72 -11.47
N VAL A 110 -7.98 8.77 -10.84
CA VAL A 110 -7.66 7.33 -10.87
C VAL A 110 -8.55 6.63 -11.88
N THR A 111 -7.95 5.86 -12.78
CA THR A 111 -8.63 5.05 -13.79
C THR A 111 -8.38 3.57 -13.55
N VAL A 112 -9.39 2.74 -13.82
CA VAL A 112 -9.30 1.28 -13.79
C VAL A 112 -8.67 0.81 -15.10
N LYS A 113 -7.40 0.42 -15.05
CA LYS A 113 -6.63 -0.06 -16.21
C LYS A 113 -6.96 -1.51 -16.56
N ASP A 114 -7.06 -2.36 -15.53
CA ASP A 114 -7.47 -3.76 -15.70
C ASP A 114 -8.72 -4.06 -14.87
N PRO A 115 -9.92 -3.93 -15.49
CA PRO A 115 -11.19 -4.17 -14.80
C PRO A 115 -11.41 -5.65 -14.43
N ASN A 116 -10.64 -6.58 -15.00
CA ASN A 116 -10.74 -8.00 -14.69
C ASN A 116 -9.86 -8.41 -13.50
N HIS A 117 -8.92 -7.53 -13.08
CA HIS A 117 -8.09 -7.83 -11.94
C HIS A 117 -8.91 -7.84 -10.64
N PRO A 118 -8.75 -8.84 -9.75
CA PRO A 118 -9.55 -8.94 -8.52
C PRO A 118 -9.55 -7.68 -7.66
N ILE A 119 -8.43 -6.95 -7.60
CA ILE A 119 -8.33 -5.69 -6.82
C ILE A 119 -9.23 -4.59 -7.42
N ALA A 120 -9.53 -4.63 -8.71
CA ALA A 120 -10.39 -3.64 -9.36
C ALA A 120 -11.90 -3.92 -9.21
N LYS A 121 -12.29 -5.06 -8.62
CA LYS A 121 -13.69 -5.45 -8.50
C LYS A 121 -14.54 -4.39 -7.80
N GLY A 122 -15.55 -3.90 -8.50
CA GLY A 122 -16.49 -2.91 -7.96
C GLY A 122 -15.97 -1.48 -7.89
N VAL A 123 -14.70 -1.26 -8.24
CA VAL A 123 -14.09 0.09 -8.29
C VAL A 123 -14.42 0.73 -9.64
N LYS A 124 -14.81 2.01 -9.61
CA LYS A 124 -15.01 2.84 -10.79
C LYS A 124 -13.91 3.89 -10.86
N GLU A 125 -13.81 4.60 -11.98
CA GLU A 125 -13.00 5.81 -12.09
C GLU A 125 -13.43 6.82 -11.01
N PHE A 126 -12.47 7.44 -10.32
CA PHE A 126 -12.73 8.42 -9.28
C PHE A 126 -11.60 9.46 -9.20
N THR A 127 -11.85 10.54 -8.47
CA THR A 127 -10.88 11.62 -8.28
C THR A 127 -10.58 11.80 -6.80
N ILE A 128 -9.31 11.95 -6.47
CA ILE A 128 -8.83 12.37 -5.17
C ILE A 128 -8.43 13.84 -5.31
N ASP A 129 -9.15 14.72 -4.61
CA ASP A 129 -8.98 16.18 -4.75
C ASP A 129 -7.61 16.69 -4.27
N HIS A 130 -7.03 16.01 -3.29
CA HIS A 130 -5.72 16.35 -2.75
C HIS A 130 -4.87 15.09 -2.60
N SER A 131 -3.78 15.01 -3.37
CA SER A 131 -2.84 13.90 -3.34
C SER A 131 -1.40 14.42 -3.44
N GLU A 132 -0.48 13.81 -2.72
CA GLU A 132 0.95 13.99 -2.98
C GLU A 132 1.32 13.22 -4.24
N ARG A 133 2.06 13.85 -5.13
CA ARG A 133 2.47 13.27 -6.39
C ARG A 133 3.81 12.55 -6.29
N TYR A 134 3.84 11.33 -6.80
CA TYR A 134 5.06 10.60 -7.14
C TYR A 134 5.09 10.34 -8.64
N SER A 135 6.14 10.82 -9.30
CA SER A 135 6.27 10.81 -10.75
C SER A 135 7.12 9.63 -11.24
N GLU A 136 6.76 9.05 -12.36
CA GLU A 136 7.57 7.99 -12.98
C GLU A 136 8.98 8.52 -13.37
N PRO A 137 10.00 7.64 -13.48
CA PRO A 137 9.92 6.20 -13.31
C PRO A 137 9.91 5.76 -11.84
N TYR A 138 9.18 4.70 -11.53
CA TYR A 138 9.28 4.00 -10.26
C TYR A 138 10.32 2.89 -10.36
N ALA A 139 11.39 2.97 -9.57
CA ALA A 139 12.52 2.06 -9.60
C ALA A 139 12.23 0.74 -8.90
N VAL A 140 11.42 -0.10 -9.53
CA VAL A 140 11.03 -1.45 -9.08
C VAL A 140 11.10 -2.43 -10.26
N PRO A 141 11.11 -3.75 -10.01
CA PRO A 141 10.91 -4.72 -11.07
C PRO A 141 9.60 -4.46 -11.82
N GLU A 142 9.52 -4.83 -13.09
CA GLU A 142 8.28 -4.68 -13.87
C GLU A 142 7.13 -5.40 -13.15
N PRO A 143 5.98 -4.75 -12.90
CA PRO A 143 4.85 -5.38 -12.25
C PRO A 143 4.18 -6.41 -13.17
N GLU A 144 3.68 -7.48 -12.56
CA GLU A 144 2.90 -8.51 -13.27
C GLU A 144 1.53 -7.99 -13.71
N ALA A 145 0.97 -7.04 -12.94
CA ALA A 145 -0.28 -6.35 -13.28
C ALA A 145 -0.30 -4.92 -12.76
N VAL A 146 -0.99 -4.05 -13.49
CA VAL A 146 -1.24 -2.65 -13.13
C VAL A 146 -2.75 -2.43 -13.17
N PRO A 147 -3.49 -2.78 -12.10
CA PRO A 147 -4.95 -2.59 -12.09
C PRO A 147 -5.38 -1.13 -12.14
N PHE A 148 -4.55 -0.18 -11.67
CA PHE A 148 -4.89 1.23 -11.65
C PHE A 148 -3.76 2.09 -12.21
N GLU A 149 -4.15 3.01 -13.09
CA GLU A 149 -3.35 4.15 -13.52
C GLU A 149 -4.01 5.44 -13.06
N GLY A 150 -3.28 6.54 -13.10
CA GLY A 150 -3.85 7.83 -12.76
C GLY A 150 -3.11 8.98 -13.40
N VAL A 151 -3.73 10.14 -13.35
CA VAL A 151 -3.18 11.40 -13.83
C VAL A 151 -3.23 12.41 -12.70
N HIS A 152 -2.07 12.90 -12.28
CA HIS A 152 -1.98 14.04 -11.40
C HIS A 152 -2.08 15.33 -12.20
N THR A 153 -3.00 16.20 -11.82
CA THR A 153 -3.05 17.57 -12.34
C THR A 153 -2.37 18.49 -11.34
N LEU A 154 -1.29 19.14 -11.77
CA LEU A 154 -0.48 20.04 -10.95
C LEU A 154 -1.15 21.42 -10.87
N LYS A 155 -0.67 22.27 -9.93
CA LYS A 155 -1.17 23.65 -9.75
C LYS A 155 -1.07 24.53 -10.98
N ASP A 156 -0.08 24.28 -11.83
CA ASP A 156 0.14 24.99 -13.10
C ASP A 156 -0.64 24.41 -14.28
N GLY A 157 -1.48 23.39 -14.02
CA GLY A 157 -2.31 22.73 -15.01
C GLY A 157 -1.61 21.63 -15.81
N ARG A 158 -0.33 21.38 -15.56
CA ARG A 158 0.35 20.24 -16.19
C ARG A 158 -0.21 18.92 -15.67
N GLU A 159 -0.30 17.96 -16.56
CA GLU A 159 -0.71 16.58 -16.25
C GLU A 159 0.53 15.68 -16.15
N ASP A 160 0.52 14.79 -15.18
CA ASP A 160 1.57 13.80 -14.95
C ASP A 160 0.95 12.42 -14.76
N PRO A 161 0.97 11.56 -15.78
CA PRO A 161 0.46 10.20 -15.68
C PRO A 161 1.41 9.30 -14.90
N SER A 162 0.85 8.41 -14.09
CA SER A 162 1.62 7.40 -13.36
C SER A 162 0.82 6.14 -13.08
N ARG A 163 1.54 5.06 -12.79
CA ARG A 163 0.94 3.81 -12.30
C ARG A 163 0.58 3.99 -10.83
N ILE A 164 -0.69 3.79 -10.49
CA ILE A 164 -1.22 4.05 -9.14
C ILE A 164 -1.32 2.78 -8.30
N GLY A 165 -1.66 1.65 -8.94
CA GLY A 165 -1.74 0.35 -8.28
C GLY A 165 -0.93 -0.69 -9.03
N LEU A 166 0.00 -1.36 -8.35
CA LEU A 166 0.96 -2.28 -8.96
C LEU A 166 1.01 -3.60 -8.18
N CYS A 167 1.10 -4.71 -8.90
CA CYS A 167 1.03 -6.06 -8.34
C CYS A 167 2.23 -6.91 -8.76
N TRP A 168 2.74 -7.70 -7.81
CA TRP A 168 3.80 -8.69 -8.03
C TRP A 168 3.54 -9.97 -7.24
N THR A 169 4.13 -11.06 -7.71
CA THR A 169 4.35 -12.27 -6.92
C THR A 169 5.79 -12.23 -6.38
N VAL A 170 5.96 -12.34 -5.08
CA VAL A 170 7.28 -12.32 -4.43
C VAL A 170 7.48 -13.61 -3.64
N GLY A 171 8.19 -14.57 -4.23
CA GLY A 171 8.23 -15.93 -3.71
C GLY A 171 6.84 -16.58 -3.77
N LYS A 172 6.30 -16.99 -2.62
CA LYS A 172 4.93 -17.53 -2.52
C LYS A 172 3.88 -16.47 -2.20
N GLY A 173 4.28 -15.27 -1.78
CA GLY A 173 3.38 -14.18 -1.39
C GLY A 173 3.06 -13.24 -2.55
N LYS A 174 1.98 -12.51 -2.38
CA LYS A 174 1.55 -11.45 -3.29
C LYS A 174 1.87 -10.09 -2.70
N PHE A 175 2.30 -9.19 -3.53
CA PHE A 175 2.66 -7.83 -3.16
C PHE A 175 1.80 -6.85 -3.96
N PHE A 176 1.13 -5.93 -3.27
CA PHE A 176 0.42 -4.82 -3.87
C PHE A 176 0.99 -3.49 -3.36
N TYR A 177 1.27 -2.58 -4.27
CA TYR A 177 1.61 -1.19 -3.95
C TYR A 177 0.49 -0.26 -4.43
N PHE A 178 0.08 0.66 -3.56
CA PHE A 178 -0.87 1.72 -3.90
C PHE A 178 -0.24 3.09 -3.64
N GLN A 179 -0.17 3.92 -4.68
CA GLN A 179 0.58 5.18 -4.65
C GLN A 179 -0.10 6.27 -3.82
N ALA A 180 -1.43 6.42 -3.94
CA ALA A 180 -2.14 7.50 -3.30
C ALA A 180 -2.15 7.37 -1.77
N GLY A 181 -1.99 8.51 -1.09
CA GLY A 181 -2.01 8.58 0.37
C GLY A 181 -1.05 9.64 0.91
N HIS A 182 -1.40 10.30 1.98
CA HIS A 182 -0.55 11.17 2.77
C HIS A 182 -1.26 11.49 4.09
N GLU A 183 -0.52 11.78 5.15
CA GLU A 183 -1.12 12.09 6.45
C GLU A 183 -1.94 13.38 6.49
N THR A 184 -1.73 14.26 5.51
CA THR A 184 -2.46 15.53 5.40
C THR A 184 -3.70 15.45 4.51
N ASN A 185 -3.92 14.33 3.82
CA ASN A 185 -4.99 14.15 2.85
C ASN A 185 -5.91 12.98 3.26
N PRO A 186 -7.25 13.13 3.21
CA PRO A 186 -8.20 12.14 3.73
C PRO A 186 -8.41 10.93 2.80
N VAL A 187 -7.38 10.50 2.09
CA VAL A 187 -7.42 9.46 1.05
C VAL A 187 -8.02 8.14 1.55
N TYR A 188 -7.68 7.71 2.77
CA TYR A 188 -8.16 6.43 3.32
C TYR A 188 -9.60 6.49 3.89
N PHE A 189 -10.27 7.63 3.75
CA PHE A 189 -11.72 7.75 3.96
C PHE A 189 -12.53 7.70 2.67
N ASP A 190 -11.89 7.81 1.50
CA ASP A 190 -12.56 7.63 0.21
C ASP A 190 -13.04 6.18 0.04
N GLU A 191 -14.31 6.00 -0.34
CA GLU A 191 -14.91 4.66 -0.39
C GLU A 191 -14.34 3.81 -1.54
N ASN A 192 -13.89 4.40 -2.64
CA ASN A 192 -13.22 3.64 -3.70
C ASN A 192 -11.85 3.16 -3.20
N VAL A 193 -11.10 3.99 -2.46
CA VAL A 193 -9.84 3.57 -1.84
C VAL A 193 -10.07 2.47 -0.81
N ARG A 194 -11.10 2.60 0.03
CA ARG A 194 -11.49 1.54 0.97
C ARG A 194 -11.87 0.24 0.25
N GLN A 195 -12.57 0.34 -0.88
CA GLN A 195 -12.89 -0.83 -1.71
C GLN A 195 -11.62 -1.46 -2.30
N ILE A 196 -10.69 -0.66 -2.81
CA ILE A 196 -9.37 -1.14 -3.27
C ILE A 196 -8.64 -1.88 -2.15
N MET A 197 -8.63 -1.34 -0.93
CA MET A 197 -7.95 -1.98 0.21
C MET A 197 -8.60 -3.31 0.59
N ARG A 198 -9.94 -3.39 0.64
CA ARG A 198 -10.65 -4.66 0.89
C ARG A 198 -10.30 -5.71 -0.16
N ASN A 199 -10.39 -5.36 -1.43
CA ASN A 199 -10.05 -6.25 -2.54
C ASN A 199 -8.58 -6.67 -2.51
N ALA A 200 -7.67 -5.76 -2.16
CA ALA A 200 -6.24 -6.05 -2.06
C ALA A 200 -5.94 -7.05 -0.94
N VAL A 201 -6.61 -6.95 0.20
CA VAL A 201 -6.48 -7.91 1.31
C VAL A 201 -6.95 -9.30 0.86
N GLU A 202 -8.12 -9.41 0.24
CA GLU A 202 -8.62 -10.68 -0.26
C GLU A 202 -7.73 -11.29 -1.34
N TRP A 203 -7.24 -10.46 -2.27
CA TRP A 203 -6.34 -10.90 -3.33
C TRP A 203 -4.98 -11.35 -2.81
N ALA A 204 -4.40 -10.61 -1.85
CA ALA A 204 -3.06 -10.87 -1.33
C ALA A 204 -3.02 -12.03 -0.33
N ALA A 205 -4.15 -12.42 0.24
CA ALA A 205 -4.22 -13.53 1.18
C ALA A 205 -3.70 -14.85 0.57
N PRO A 206 -2.99 -15.67 1.35
CA PRO A 206 -2.63 -17.01 0.91
C PRO A 206 -3.88 -17.83 0.63
N ALA A 207 -3.82 -18.72 -0.34
CA ALA A 207 -4.90 -19.67 -0.59
C ALA A 207 -5.22 -20.45 0.71
N LYS A 208 -6.49 -20.51 1.08
CA LYS A 208 -6.93 -21.32 2.22
C LYS A 208 -6.54 -22.77 1.95
N LYS A 209 -5.83 -23.37 2.90
CA LYS A 209 -5.47 -24.80 2.85
C LYS A 209 -6.69 -25.66 3.05
#